data_6d76d27824b39325de8d4d06ef0827bd
#
_entry.id   6d76d27824b39325de8d4d06ef0827bd
#
_cell.length_a   1.000
_cell.length_b   1.000
_cell.length_c   1.000
_cell.angle_alpha   90.00
_cell.angle_beta   90.00
_cell.angle_gamma   90.00
#
_symmetry.space_group_name_H-M   'P 1'
#
loop_
_entity.id
_entity.type
_entity.pdbx_description
1 polymer ?
#
loop_
_entity_poly.entity_id
_entity_poly.type
_entity_poly.pdbx_seq_one_letter_code
_entity_poly.pdbx_strand_id
1 'polypeptide(L)'
;MRISTPFAAAALGLLALAGASHAQDAAAPVRGYSLPLVDLAADTARQVIVDREPGQYLGHPTTVLLEDGRTIVAVYPKGHGRGPIVMKRSTDGGRTWSERLPTPPNWETSLEVPTIYRVADAKGTKRLIMFSGLYPVRLAVSEDDGASWSGLAPIGNFGGIVAMASLVPLRTGAGHYMALFHDDGRFIAERAAEGPRRFTVYKTISTDGGLSWGPPEVVVSHPVAHLCEPGAVRSPDGKQIAVLLRENSRKLNAFVIFSNDEGRTWTAPRELPGALTGDRHVAKYAPDGRIFVTFRDMALESATKGDWVAWVGTYDDIVNGREGQYRVRLMDNHNPWDCAYPGLELLPDGTFVTTTYGYWEPGAEPYNVSVRLTMAELDRLAAAARRF
;
A
#
# COMPACT_ATOMS: atom_id res chain seq x y z
N MET A 1 85.57 9.66 -33.54
CA MET A 1 84.64 10.07 -34.57
C MET A 1 83.32 9.23 -34.39
N ARG A 2 82.35 9.73 -33.67
CA ARG A 2 81.06 9.05 -33.43
C ARG A 2 79.97 9.98 -33.89
N ILE A 3 79.24 9.54 -34.88
CA ILE A 3 78.09 10.28 -35.45
C ILE A 3 76.84 9.79 -34.71
N SER A 4 76.17 10.71 -34.07
CA SER A 4 74.88 10.49 -33.42
C SER A 4 73.75 11.07 -34.29
N THR A 5 72.85 10.24 -34.72
CA THR A 5 71.55 10.59 -35.37
C THR A 5 70.49 10.81 -34.35
N PRO A 6 69.56 11.82 -34.48
CA PRO A 6 68.45 12.02 -33.60
C PRO A 6 67.21 11.25 -34.09
N PHE A 7 66.58 10.57 -33.18
CA PHE A 7 65.25 9.97 -33.38
C PHE A 7 64.15 11.08 -33.25
N ALA A 8 63.30 11.18 -34.28
CA ALA A 8 62.12 11.99 -34.26
C ALA A 8 60.99 11.20 -33.63
N ALA A 9 60.38 11.70 -32.51
CA ALA A 9 59.20 11.16 -31.91
C ALA A 9 57.97 11.79 -32.54
N ALA A 10 57.12 10.98 -33.18
CA ALA A 10 55.81 11.39 -33.66
C ALA A 10 54.83 11.26 -32.51
N ALA A 11 54.23 12.39 -32.09
CA ALA A 11 53.12 12.42 -31.12
C ALA A 11 51.81 12.19 -31.87
N LEU A 12 51.14 11.04 -31.63
CA LEU A 12 49.73 10.82 -32.00
C LEU A 12 48.84 11.52 -30.98
N GLY A 13 48.16 12.59 -31.43
CA GLY A 13 47.09 13.21 -30.66
C GLY A 13 45.79 12.37 -30.72
N LEU A 14 45.38 11.78 -29.61
CA LEU A 14 44.04 11.24 -29.45
C LEU A 14 43.06 12.40 -29.22
N LEU A 15 42.22 12.68 -30.22
CA LEU A 15 41.00 13.49 -29.98
C LEU A 15 40.00 12.64 -29.22
N ALA A 16 39.79 12.92 -27.93
CA ALA A 16 38.69 12.44 -27.17
C ALA A 16 37.40 13.25 -27.55
N LEU A 17 36.53 12.63 -28.32
CA LEU A 17 35.16 13.13 -28.51
C LEU A 17 34.41 12.96 -27.19
N ALA A 18 34.29 14.02 -26.41
CA ALA A 18 33.35 14.09 -25.28
C ALA A 18 31.90 14.14 -25.84
N GLY A 19 31.28 13.00 -25.87
CA GLY A 19 29.82 12.91 -26.08
C GLY A 19 29.09 13.59 -24.92
N ALA A 20 28.61 14.80 -25.12
CA ALA A 20 27.65 15.45 -24.22
C ALA A 20 26.35 14.62 -24.26
N SER A 21 26.14 13.76 -23.25
CA SER A 21 24.81 13.18 -23.02
C SER A 21 23.88 14.34 -22.66
N HIS A 22 23.02 14.72 -23.58
CA HIS A 22 21.88 15.57 -23.26
C HIS A 22 20.98 14.75 -22.33
N ALA A 23 21.10 14.97 -21.03
CA ALA A 23 20.02 14.63 -20.12
C ALA A 23 18.82 15.47 -20.60
N GLN A 24 17.84 14.83 -21.26
CA GLN A 24 16.55 15.45 -21.48
C GLN A 24 16.04 15.87 -20.09
N ASP A 25 15.89 17.15 -19.86
CA ASP A 25 15.18 17.69 -18.71
C ASP A 25 13.78 17.09 -18.75
N ALA A 26 13.54 16.03 -17.97
CA ALA A 26 12.21 15.47 -17.82
C ALA A 26 11.33 16.58 -17.25
N ALA A 27 10.28 16.93 -17.97
CA ALA A 27 9.32 17.93 -17.50
C ALA A 27 8.88 17.57 -16.08
N ALA A 28 8.76 18.58 -15.21
CA ALA A 28 8.33 18.36 -13.83
C ALA A 28 6.99 17.61 -13.82
N PRO A 29 6.82 16.59 -12.94
CA PRO A 29 5.59 15.80 -12.87
C PRO A 29 4.37 16.69 -12.66
N VAL A 30 3.29 16.43 -13.42
CA VAL A 30 2.01 17.13 -13.26
C VAL A 30 1.47 16.86 -11.87
N ARG A 31 1.02 17.90 -11.16
CA ARG A 31 0.54 17.81 -9.76
C ARG A 31 -0.93 17.41 -9.65
N GLY A 32 -1.70 17.64 -10.69
CA GLY A 32 -3.07 17.19 -10.88
C GLY A 32 -3.18 15.99 -11.82
N TYR A 33 -4.34 15.82 -12.41
CA TYR A 33 -4.61 14.80 -13.42
C TYR A 33 -5.75 15.25 -14.36
N SER A 34 -5.80 14.64 -15.56
CA SER A 34 -6.79 14.95 -16.60
C SER A 34 -7.82 13.83 -16.81
N LEU A 35 -7.76 12.76 -16.01
CA LEU A 35 -8.60 11.60 -16.14
C LEU A 35 -10.08 11.89 -15.87
N PRO A 36 -11.01 11.19 -16.55
CA PRO A 36 -12.42 11.18 -16.17
C PRO A 36 -12.59 10.76 -14.72
N LEU A 37 -13.50 11.43 -13.99
CA LEU A 37 -13.90 11.09 -12.63
C LEU A 37 -15.27 10.45 -12.64
N VAL A 38 -15.35 9.21 -12.15
CA VAL A 38 -16.60 8.53 -11.79
C VAL A 38 -16.90 8.89 -10.33
N ASP A 39 -17.99 9.57 -10.07
CA ASP A 39 -18.39 9.97 -8.71
C ASP A 39 -19.50 9.05 -8.18
N LEU A 40 -19.17 8.27 -7.15
CA LEU A 40 -20.09 7.35 -6.47
C LEU A 40 -20.50 7.84 -5.07
N ALA A 41 -20.01 9.01 -4.63
CA ALA A 41 -20.20 9.45 -3.24
C ALA A 41 -21.67 9.58 -2.83
N ALA A 42 -22.55 9.98 -3.76
CA ALA A 42 -23.99 10.11 -3.52
C ALA A 42 -24.75 8.78 -3.64
N ASP A 43 -24.15 7.71 -4.10
CA ASP A 43 -24.80 6.40 -4.28
C ASP A 43 -24.75 5.59 -2.97
N THR A 44 -25.62 5.96 -2.04
CA THR A 44 -25.69 5.33 -0.71
C THR A 44 -26.14 3.87 -0.75
N ALA A 45 -26.78 3.41 -1.83
CA ALA A 45 -27.26 2.04 -1.96
C ALA A 45 -26.12 1.00 -2.01
N ARG A 46 -24.89 1.42 -2.38
CA ARG A 46 -23.68 0.58 -2.40
C ARG A 46 -22.86 0.63 -1.12
N GLN A 47 -23.21 1.53 -0.20
CA GLN A 47 -22.48 1.75 1.04
C GLN A 47 -23.02 0.83 2.13
N VAL A 48 -22.19 -0.06 2.64
CA VAL A 48 -22.54 -1.00 3.72
C VAL A 48 -21.78 -0.61 4.98
N ILE A 49 -22.47 -0.22 6.04
CA ILE A 49 -21.84 0.06 7.33
C ILE A 49 -21.25 -1.25 7.88
N VAL A 50 -19.93 -1.29 8.05
CA VAL A 50 -19.21 -2.41 8.66
C VAL A 50 -19.34 -2.33 10.18
N ASP A 51 -18.99 -1.17 10.73
CA ASP A 51 -19.13 -0.88 12.16
C ASP A 51 -19.25 0.62 12.40
N ARG A 52 -20.07 0.99 13.36
CA ARG A 52 -20.26 2.36 13.82
C ARG A 52 -20.60 2.34 15.30
N GLU A 53 -19.96 3.20 16.08
CA GLU A 53 -20.23 3.38 17.51
C GLU A 53 -20.30 4.89 17.80
N PRO A 54 -21.44 5.40 18.34
CA PRO A 54 -21.56 6.82 18.62
C PRO A 54 -20.49 7.34 19.58
N GLY A 55 -19.80 8.43 19.18
CA GLY A 55 -18.74 9.05 19.98
C GLY A 55 -17.41 8.28 20.01
N GLN A 56 -17.28 7.20 19.20
CA GLN A 56 -16.07 6.39 19.13
C GLN A 56 -15.45 6.47 17.72
N TYR A 57 -14.19 6.85 17.64
CA TYR A 57 -13.38 6.73 16.44
C TYR A 57 -13.17 5.26 16.08
N LEU A 58 -13.60 4.82 14.90
CA LEU A 58 -13.33 3.50 14.33
C LEU A 58 -12.60 3.68 13.00
N GLY A 59 -11.34 3.32 12.93
CA GLY A 59 -10.54 3.62 11.74
C GLY A 59 -9.58 2.52 11.32
N HIS A 60 -8.94 2.75 10.19
CA HIS A 60 -7.82 1.95 9.67
C HIS A 60 -8.13 0.45 9.51
N PRO A 61 -9.25 0.05 8.87
CA PRO A 61 -9.56 -1.35 8.68
C PRO A 61 -8.62 -1.99 7.66
N THR A 62 -8.24 -3.22 7.91
CA THR A 62 -7.68 -4.12 6.89
C THR A 62 -8.54 -5.36 6.77
N THR A 63 -8.58 -5.95 5.58
CA THR A 63 -9.45 -7.08 5.27
C THR A 63 -8.67 -8.24 4.67
N VAL A 64 -9.26 -9.43 4.75
CA VAL A 64 -8.80 -10.62 4.04
C VAL A 64 -9.99 -11.45 3.60
N LEU A 65 -10.00 -11.87 2.32
CA LEU A 65 -10.95 -12.82 1.76
C LEU A 65 -10.46 -14.24 1.99
N LEU A 66 -11.33 -15.12 2.48
CA LEU A 66 -11.03 -16.54 2.63
C LEU A 66 -11.26 -17.31 1.32
N GLU A 67 -10.81 -18.56 1.27
CA GLU A 67 -10.84 -19.40 0.08
C GLU A 67 -12.23 -19.83 -0.37
N ASP A 68 -13.26 -19.68 0.49
CA ASP A 68 -14.65 -19.90 0.08
C ASP A 68 -15.17 -18.82 -0.89
N GLY A 69 -14.35 -17.79 -1.14
CA GLY A 69 -14.62 -16.70 -2.08
C GLY A 69 -15.73 -15.73 -1.64
N ARG A 70 -16.16 -15.80 -0.39
CA ARG A 70 -17.26 -14.95 0.14
C ARG A 70 -17.05 -14.48 1.58
N THR A 71 -16.31 -15.23 2.39
CA THR A 71 -16.03 -14.83 3.77
C THR A 71 -14.92 -13.81 3.81
N ILE A 72 -15.21 -12.63 4.36
CA ILE A 72 -14.23 -11.54 4.56
C ILE A 72 -14.10 -11.30 6.05
N VAL A 73 -12.86 -11.28 6.56
CA VAL A 73 -12.53 -10.87 7.92
C VAL A 73 -11.98 -9.45 7.88
N ALA A 74 -12.46 -8.58 8.74
CA ALA A 74 -11.99 -7.22 8.92
C ALA A 74 -11.46 -7.02 10.34
N VAL A 75 -10.32 -6.35 10.47
CA VAL A 75 -9.73 -5.94 11.75
C VAL A 75 -9.42 -4.44 11.71
N TYR A 76 -9.65 -3.73 12.81
CA TYR A 76 -9.43 -2.29 12.93
C TYR A 76 -9.31 -1.88 14.39
N PRO A 77 -8.63 -0.75 14.72
CA PRO A 77 -8.53 -0.27 16.09
C PRO A 77 -9.75 0.59 16.48
N LYS A 78 -10.03 0.65 17.77
CA LYS A 78 -10.88 1.67 18.40
C LYS A 78 -10.03 2.91 18.71
N GLY A 79 -9.79 3.73 17.69
CA GLY A 79 -8.99 4.95 17.76
C GLY A 79 -8.19 5.19 16.48
N HIS A 80 -7.52 6.33 16.39
CA HIS A 80 -6.70 6.70 15.24
C HIS A 80 -5.41 5.87 15.22
N GLY A 81 -5.42 4.76 14.48
CA GLY A 81 -4.28 3.83 14.31
C GLY A 81 -4.01 2.94 15.52
N ARG A 82 -4.40 3.31 16.72
CA ARG A 82 -4.12 2.61 17.99
C ARG A 82 -5.38 2.42 18.82
N GLY A 83 -5.31 1.51 19.77
CA GLY A 83 -6.40 1.15 20.69
C GLY A 83 -6.80 -0.31 20.52
N PRO A 84 -7.77 -0.80 21.28
CA PRO A 84 -8.26 -2.16 21.20
C PRO A 84 -8.59 -2.55 19.77
N ILE A 85 -8.05 -3.69 19.33
CA ILE A 85 -8.36 -4.23 18.00
C ILE A 85 -9.73 -4.90 18.04
N VAL A 86 -10.58 -4.52 17.11
CA VAL A 86 -11.91 -5.10 16.87
C VAL A 86 -11.84 -5.99 15.63
N MET A 87 -12.62 -7.07 15.64
CA MET A 87 -12.77 -7.98 14.51
C MET A 87 -14.23 -8.18 14.16
N LYS A 88 -14.56 -8.12 12.87
CA LYS A 88 -15.86 -8.47 12.30
C LYS A 88 -15.72 -9.39 11.11
N ARG A 89 -16.78 -10.09 10.77
CA ARG A 89 -16.82 -11.04 9.65
C ARG A 89 -18.06 -10.82 8.80
N SER A 90 -17.86 -10.86 7.49
CA SER A 90 -18.94 -11.03 6.51
C SER A 90 -18.86 -12.45 5.96
N THR A 91 -20.00 -13.12 5.76
CA THR A 91 -20.09 -14.46 5.13
C THR A 91 -20.82 -14.43 3.78
N ASP A 92 -21.10 -13.24 3.27
CA ASP A 92 -21.88 -12.99 2.06
C ASP A 92 -21.21 -12.02 1.07
N GLY A 93 -19.88 -11.93 1.15
CA GLY A 93 -19.08 -11.06 0.28
C GLY A 93 -19.25 -9.57 0.59
N GLY A 94 -19.36 -9.19 1.86
CA GLY A 94 -19.43 -7.81 2.31
C GLY A 94 -20.80 -7.17 2.16
N ARG A 95 -21.89 -7.94 1.98
CA ARG A 95 -23.27 -7.41 1.97
C ARG A 95 -23.79 -7.16 3.36
N THR A 96 -23.41 -8.02 4.31
CA THR A 96 -23.70 -7.85 5.74
C THR A 96 -22.46 -8.17 6.59
N TRP A 97 -22.41 -7.66 7.81
CA TRP A 97 -21.32 -7.87 8.75
C TRP A 97 -21.86 -8.34 10.10
N SER A 98 -21.11 -9.25 10.73
CA SER A 98 -21.43 -9.77 12.06
C SER A 98 -21.40 -8.67 13.13
N GLU A 99 -21.90 -8.99 14.33
CA GLU A 99 -21.47 -8.29 15.53
C GLU A 99 -19.96 -8.42 15.73
N ARG A 100 -19.37 -7.61 16.60
CA ARG A 100 -17.95 -7.71 16.96
C ARG A 100 -17.64 -9.06 17.54
N LEU A 101 -16.62 -9.72 17.00
CA LEU A 101 -16.21 -11.05 17.44
C LEU A 101 -15.28 -10.97 18.65
N PRO A 102 -15.23 -12.01 19.51
CA PRO A 102 -14.28 -12.08 20.62
C PRO A 102 -12.82 -12.00 20.11
N THR A 103 -11.98 -11.28 20.85
CA THR A 103 -10.56 -11.11 20.58
C THR A 103 -9.73 -11.44 21.81
N PRO A 104 -8.46 -11.86 21.65
CA PRO A 104 -7.57 -12.09 22.80
C PRO A 104 -7.41 -10.83 23.67
N PRO A 105 -7.33 -10.95 25.00
CA PRO A 105 -7.29 -9.79 25.89
C PRO A 105 -6.15 -8.80 25.59
N ASN A 106 -4.97 -9.30 25.16
CA ASN A 106 -3.84 -8.40 24.91
C ASN A 106 -3.94 -7.62 23.59
N TRP A 107 -4.99 -7.84 22.77
CA TRP A 107 -5.27 -6.99 21.63
C TRP A 107 -5.71 -5.57 22.05
N GLU A 108 -6.14 -5.40 23.28
CA GLU A 108 -6.41 -4.09 23.88
C GLU A 108 -5.17 -3.20 23.96
N THR A 109 -3.98 -3.79 23.95
CA THR A 109 -2.69 -3.07 24.04
C THR A 109 -2.10 -2.71 22.68
N SER A 110 -2.87 -2.79 21.60
CA SER A 110 -2.40 -2.42 20.26
C SER A 110 -2.02 -0.93 20.19
N LEU A 111 -0.88 -0.65 19.58
CA LEU A 111 -0.32 0.70 19.47
C LEU A 111 -0.36 1.27 18.05
N GLU A 112 -0.70 0.42 17.07
CA GLU A 112 -0.67 0.80 15.65
C GLU A 112 -1.72 0.00 14.86
N VAL A 113 -1.99 0.46 13.64
CA VAL A 113 -2.91 -0.15 12.67
C VAL A 113 -2.72 -1.67 12.59
N PRO A 114 -3.75 -2.48 12.89
CA PRO A 114 -3.67 -3.90 12.65
C PRO A 114 -3.70 -4.19 11.15
N THR A 115 -2.81 -5.08 10.68
CA THR A 115 -2.78 -5.49 9.27
C THR A 115 -2.90 -7.01 9.16
N ILE A 116 -4.01 -7.48 8.56
CA ILE A 116 -4.34 -8.89 8.45
C ILE A 116 -3.97 -9.45 7.07
N TYR A 117 -3.43 -10.68 7.05
CA TYR A 117 -3.05 -11.36 5.82
C TYR A 117 -3.34 -12.85 5.87
N ARG A 118 -3.63 -13.43 4.71
CA ARG A 118 -3.67 -14.87 4.48
C ARG A 118 -2.29 -15.34 4.05
N VAL A 119 -1.74 -16.34 4.72
CA VAL A 119 -0.46 -16.98 4.41
C VAL A 119 -0.61 -18.48 4.31
N ALA A 120 0.35 -19.13 3.63
CA ALA A 120 0.48 -20.59 3.63
C ALA A 120 1.96 -20.95 3.83
N ASP A 121 2.23 -22.02 4.56
CA ASP A 121 3.58 -22.56 4.69
C ASP A 121 3.97 -23.44 3.49
N ALA A 122 5.19 -23.99 3.50
CA ALA A 122 5.70 -24.85 2.43
C ALA A 122 4.92 -26.18 2.27
N LYS A 123 4.14 -26.56 3.28
CA LYS A 123 3.27 -27.75 3.25
C LYS A 123 1.85 -27.43 2.79
N GLY A 124 1.56 -26.14 2.55
CA GLY A 124 0.23 -25.66 2.17
C GLY A 124 -0.71 -25.41 3.35
N THR A 125 -0.22 -25.47 4.60
CA THR A 125 -1.03 -25.10 5.77
C THR A 125 -1.32 -23.64 5.75
N LYS A 126 -2.60 -23.28 5.72
CA LYS A 126 -3.07 -21.90 5.63
C LYS A 126 -3.31 -21.30 7.01
N ARG A 127 -2.95 -20.05 7.18
CA ARG A 127 -3.16 -19.30 8.42
C ARG A 127 -3.60 -17.89 8.12
N LEU A 128 -4.26 -17.24 9.06
CA LEU A 128 -4.35 -15.80 9.12
C LEU A 128 -3.27 -15.29 10.07
N ILE A 129 -2.59 -14.25 9.65
CA ILE A 129 -1.65 -13.53 10.50
C ILE A 129 -2.07 -12.08 10.58
N MET A 130 -1.87 -11.44 11.73
CA MET A 130 -2.17 -10.04 11.96
C MET A 130 -1.01 -9.37 12.68
N PHE A 131 -0.48 -8.31 12.08
CA PHE A 131 0.55 -7.49 12.70
C PHE A 131 -0.05 -6.30 13.45
N SER A 132 0.66 -5.84 14.48
CA SER A 132 0.44 -4.58 15.17
C SER A 132 1.80 -3.91 15.44
N GLY A 133 2.01 -2.66 14.98
CA GLY A 133 3.16 -1.80 15.32
C GLY A 133 2.94 -1.17 16.72
N LEU A 134 3.55 -0.14 17.13
CA LEU A 134 4.79 0.52 16.72
C LEU A 134 6.05 -0.25 17.17
N TYR A 135 6.35 -0.28 18.49
CA TYR A 135 7.48 -0.97 19.07
C TYR A 135 7.05 -1.77 20.32
N PRO A 136 7.43 -3.07 20.34
CA PRO A 136 7.92 -3.85 19.22
C PRO A 136 6.79 -4.14 18.22
N VAL A 137 7.13 -4.46 16.96
CA VAL A 137 6.15 -5.06 16.04
C VAL A 137 5.74 -6.41 16.58
N ARG A 138 4.43 -6.64 16.66
CA ARG A 138 3.83 -7.86 17.21
C ARG A 138 2.99 -8.58 16.17
N LEU A 139 2.84 -9.88 16.33
CA LEU A 139 2.09 -10.78 15.48
C LEU A 139 1.06 -11.56 16.30
N ALA A 140 -0.13 -11.74 15.78
CA ALA A 140 -1.11 -12.74 16.19
C ALA A 140 -1.39 -13.71 15.03
N VAL A 141 -1.68 -14.96 15.35
CA VAL A 141 -1.89 -16.04 14.38
C VAL A 141 -3.24 -16.72 14.66
N SER A 142 -3.95 -17.06 13.60
CA SER A 142 -5.11 -17.95 13.60
C SER A 142 -4.88 -19.13 12.65
N GLU A 143 -5.17 -20.35 13.11
CA GLU A 143 -5.05 -21.59 12.32
C GLU A 143 -6.43 -22.14 11.89
N ASP A 144 -7.51 -21.42 12.22
CA ASP A 144 -8.91 -21.83 12.05
C ASP A 144 -9.77 -20.73 11.40
N ASP A 145 -9.18 -20.03 10.39
CA ASP A 145 -9.85 -19.00 9.60
C ASP A 145 -10.41 -17.85 10.45
N GLY A 146 -9.73 -17.53 11.55
CA GLY A 146 -10.08 -16.42 12.43
C GLY A 146 -11.18 -16.76 13.45
N ALA A 147 -11.50 -18.05 13.66
CA ALA A 147 -12.41 -18.43 14.74
C ALA A 147 -11.76 -18.28 16.11
N SER A 148 -10.46 -18.58 16.20
CA SER A 148 -9.63 -18.27 17.37
C SER A 148 -8.29 -17.66 16.98
N TRP A 149 -7.65 -16.96 17.91
CA TRP A 149 -6.41 -16.24 17.69
C TRP A 149 -5.45 -16.37 18.87
N SER A 150 -4.16 -16.37 18.57
CA SER A 150 -3.14 -16.14 19.60
C SER A 150 -3.17 -14.71 20.11
N GLY A 151 -2.61 -14.48 21.27
CA GLY A 151 -2.26 -13.12 21.68
C GLY A 151 -1.19 -12.49 20.77
N LEU A 152 -1.09 -11.16 20.81
CA LEU A 152 -0.02 -10.41 20.14
C LEU A 152 1.33 -10.70 20.80
N ALA A 153 2.30 -11.25 20.06
CA ALA A 153 3.66 -11.54 20.50
C ALA A 153 4.69 -10.78 19.65
N PRO A 154 5.80 -10.27 20.23
CA PRO A 154 6.86 -9.62 19.46
C PRO A 154 7.47 -10.55 18.41
N ILE A 155 7.74 -10.04 17.21
CA ILE A 155 8.42 -10.78 16.14
C ILE A 155 9.92 -10.49 16.09
N GLY A 156 10.41 -9.55 16.87
CA GLY A 156 11.82 -9.16 16.96
C GLY A 156 12.00 -7.91 17.82
N ASN A 157 13.24 -7.49 17.93
CA ASN A 157 13.60 -6.26 18.66
C ASN A 157 13.65 -5.05 17.73
N PHE A 158 12.54 -4.78 17.02
CA PHE A 158 12.39 -3.62 16.15
C PHE A 158 10.95 -3.14 16.17
N GLY A 159 10.77 -1.88 15.77
CA GLY A 159 9.46 -1.27 15.61
C GLY A 159 9.22 -0.82 14.18
N GLY A 160 8.03 -0.30 13.91
CA GLY A 160 7.65 0.22 12.60
C GLY A 160 6.30 0.89 12.62
N ILE A 161 6.10 1.79 11.69
CA ILE A 161 4.88 2.57 11.51
C ILE A 161 4.08 1.97 10.36
N VAL A 162 2.76 1.81 10.54
CA VAL A 162 1.87 1.10 9.60
C VAL A 162 2.50 -0.27 9.23
N ALA A 163 2.82 -1.02 10.25
CA ALA A 163 3.47 -2.32 10.13
C ALA A 163 2.40 -3.43 10.02
N MET A 164 2.45 -4.29 9.09
CA MET A 164 3.18 -4.33 7.83
C MET A 164 2.25 -3.79 6.75
N ALA A 165 2.65 -2.74 6.04
CA ALA A 165 1.76 -2.11 5.06
C ALA A 165 1.45 -2.99 3.85
N SER A 166 2.37 -3.87 3.49
CA SER A 166 2.17 -4.88 2.43
C SER A 166 2.84 -6.18 2.80
N LEU A 167 2.25 -7.27 2.32
CA LEU A 167 2.80 -8.61 2.36
C LEU A 167 2.89 -9.17 0.93
N VAL A 168 4.07 -9.58 0.51
CA VAL A 168 4.33 -10.09 -0.84
C VAL A 168 4.81 -11.55 -0.74
N PRO A 169 4.09 -12.52 -1.32
CA PRO A 169 4.61 -13.87 -1.46
C PRO A 169 5.81 -13.86 -2.42
N LEU A 170 6.93 -14.47 -2.01
CA LEU A 170 8.16 -14.52 -2.77
C LEU A 170 8.24 -15.80 -3.61
N ARG A 171 8.86 -15.69 -4.77
CA ARG A 171 9.13 -16.83 -5.67
C ARG A 171 10.40 -17.60 -5.30
N THR A 172 11.07 -17.20 -4.23
CA THR A 172 12.29 -17.84 -3.71
C THR A 172 12.02 -19.17 -3.00
N GLY A 173 10.77 -19.45 -2.63
CA GLY A 173 10.34 -20.69 -2.00
C GLY A 173 8.87 -20.65 -1.57
N ALA A 174 8.25 -21.82 -1.46
CA ALA A 174 6.93 -21.94 -0.88
C ALA A 174 6.95 -21.51 0.60
N GLY A 175 5.98 -20.71 1.02
CA GLY A 175 5.94 -20.14 2.38
C GLY A 175 6.90 -18.99 2.63
N HIS A 176 7.59 -18.49 1.59
CA HIS A 176 8.44 -17.31 1.71
C HIS A 176 7.64 -16.04 1.48
N TYR A 177 7.79 -15.07 2.37
CA TYR A 177 7.09 -13.78 2.32
C TYR A 177 8.04 -12.62 2.61
N MET A 178 7.78 -11.50 1.96
CA MET A 178 8.38 -10.20 2.28
C MET A 178 7.28 -9.29 2.84
N ALA A 179 7.46 -8.78 4.04
CA ALA A 179 6.63 -7.75 4.62
C ALA A 179 7.32 -6.40 4.55
N LEU A 180 6.57 -5.36 4.14
CA LEU A 180 7.06 -4.00 3.94
C LEU A 180 6.42 -3.05 4.95
N PHE A 181 7.22 -2.15 5.52
CA PHE A 181 6.80 -1.14 6.48
C PHE A 181 7.72 0.08 6.42
N HIS A 182 7.47 1.08 7.25
CA HIS A 182 8.37 2.23 7.34
C HIS A 182 8.66 2.60 8.79
N ASP A 183 9.72 3.38 8.98
CA ASP A 183 10.05 4.06 10.22
C ASP A 183 10.51 5.49 9.92
N ASP A 184 10.24 6.40 10.84
CA ASP A 184 10.66 7.80 10.77
C ASP A 184 11.93 8.08 11.61
N GLY A 185 12.62 7.01 12.01
CA GLY A 185 13.83 7.06 12.85
C GLY A 185 13.58 6.89 14.34
N ARG A 186 12.34 6.52 14.76
CA ARG A 186 12.00 6.34 16.18
C ARG A 186 12.18 4.93 16.70
N PHE A 187 12.03 3.92 15.86
CA PHE A 187 11.78 2.54 16.30
C PHE A 187 12.80 1.52 15.81
N ILE A 188 13.76 1.92 14.96
CA ILE A 188 14.88 1.08 14.52
C ILE A 188 16.17 1.70 15.03
N ALA A 189 16.75 1.07 16.07
CA ALA A 189 17.74 1.66 16.99
C ALA A 189 19.06 2.11 16.36
N GLU A 190 19.51 1.50 15.27
CA GLU A 190 20.78 1.84 14.63
C GLU A 190 20.80 3.22 13.95
N ARG A 191 19.64 3.89 13.86
CA ARG A 191 19.46 5.20 13.24
C ARG A 191 18.84 6.27 14.12
N ALA A 192 18.57 5.97 15.36
CA ALA A 192 18.10 6.96 16.35
C ALA A 192 19.17 7.98 16.73
N ALA A 193 20.39 7.86 16.18
CA ALA A 193 21.50 8.77 16.42
C ALA A 193 21.47 9.99 15.51
N GLU A 194 21.43 11.16 16.12
CA GLU A 194 21.82 12.49 15.64
C GLU A 194 21.47 12.87 14.18
N GLY A 195 20.36 13.55 13.98
CA GLY A 195 19.99 14.15 12.70
C GLY A 195 18.49 14.37 12.55
N PRO A 196 18.04 15.07 11.49
CA PRO A 196 16.62 15.22 11.23
C PRO A 196 15.98 13.85 10.95
N ARG A 197 14.77 13.63 11.48
CA ARG A 197 14.00 12.39 11.25
C ARG A 197 13.92 12.10 9.77
N ARG A 198 14.37 10.91 9.35
CA ARG A 198 14.36 10.47 7.96
C ARG A 198 13.42 9.29 7.81
N PHE A 199 12.38 9.46 7.02
CA PHE A 199 11.51 8.37 6.61
C PHE A 199 12.31 7.34 5.80
N THR A 200 12.25 6.09 6.23
CA THR A 200 12.92 4.96 5.57
C THR A 200 11.93 3.81 5.46
N VAL A 201 11.80 3.24 4.27
CA VAL A 201 11.04 2.03 4.03
C VAL A 201 11.93 0.82 4.29
N TYR A 202 11.40 -0.15 5.00
CA TYR A 202 12.06 -1.39 5.38
C TYR A 202 11.28 -2.60 4.86
N LYS A 203 11.98 -3.72 4.74
CA LYS A 203 11.40 -5.05 4.58
C LYS A 203 11.87 -5.97 5.68
N THR A 204 11.10 -7.01 5.95
CA THR A 204 11.52 -8.20 6.70
C THR A 204 11.04 -9.44 5.95
N ILE A 205 11.76 -10.55 6.10
CA ILE A 205 11.52 -11.79 5.36
C ILE A 205 11.12 -12.90 6.31
N SER A 206 10.10 -13.66 5.91
CA SER A 206 9.73 -14.95 6.51
C SER A 206 9.98 -16.07 5.51
N THR A 207 10.43 -17.23 6.00
CA THR A 207 10.65 -18.45 5.19
C THR A 207 9.85 -19.65 5.73
N ASP A 208 8.97 -19.43 6.70
CA ASP A 208 8.23 -20.47 7.43
C ASP A 208 6.71 -20.26 7.42
N GLY A 209 6.19 -19.57 6.40
CA GLY A 209 4.76 -19.32 6.28
C GLY A 209 4.27 -18.13 7.11
N GLY A 210 5.15 -17.17 7.42
CA GLY A 210 4.78 -15.94 8.14
C GLY A 210 4.80 -16.07 9.66
N LEU A 211 5.34 -17.15 10.22
CA LEU A 211 5.36 -17.37 11.67
C LEU A 211 6.55 -16.70 12.36
N SER A 212 7.70 -16.65 11.69
CA SER A 212 8.87 -15.92 12.15
C SER A 212 9.40 -14.97 11.07
N TRP A 213 10.11 -13.93 11.52
CA TRP A 213 10.55 -12.82 10.66
C TRP A 213 11.99 -12.46 10.96
N GLY A 214 12.76 -12.24 9.89
CA GLY A 214 14.15 -11.80 10.00
C GLY A 214 14.29 -10.34 10.48
N PRO A 215 15.51 -9.86 10.64
CA PRO A 215 15.78 -8.47 10.98
C PRO A 215 15.31 -7.55 9.85
N PRO A 216 14.96 -6.28 10.15
CA PRO A 216 14.59 -5.30 9.13
C PRO A 216 15.80 -4.94 8.24
N GLU A 217 15.54 -4.89 6.94
CA GLU A 217 16.49 -4.45 5.92
C GLU A 217 15.96 -3.19 5.22
N VAL A 218 16.87 -2.25 4.94
CA VAL A 218 16.51 -1.00 4.23
C VAL A 218 16.11 -1.31 2.79
N VAL A 219 14.97 -0.78 2.36
CA VAL A 219 14.49 -0.80 0.97
C VAL A 219 14.83 0.52 0.28
N VAL A 220 14.38 1.63 0.82
CA VAL A 220 14.60 2.96 0.25
C VAL A 220 14.47 4.05 1.31
N SER A 221 15.27 5.09 1.15
CA SER A 221 15.07 6.41 1.76
C SER A 221 15.35 7.49 0.71
N HIS A 222 14.85 8.70 0.92
CA HIS A 222 15.04 9.79 -0.02
C HIS A 222 15.57 11.04 0.70
N PRO A 223 16.48 11.84 0.10
CA PRO A 223 17.09 12.99 0.79
C PRO A 223 16.09 14.12 1.09
N VAL A 224 15.02 14.23 0.29
CA VAL A 224 14.02 15.30 0.39
C VAL A 224 12.63 14.76 0.68
N ALA A 225 12.18 13.71 -0.04
CA ALA A 225 10.85 13.15 0.11
C ALA A 225 10.75 12.25 1.36
N HIS A 226 9.61 12.30 2.03
CA HIS A 226 9.28 11.46 3.19
C HIS A 226 8.50 10.22 2.73
N LEU A 227 9.21 9.21 2.18
CA LEU A 227 8.63 8.00 1.62
C LEU A 227 8.18 7.04 2.71
N CYS A 228 6.92 6.61 2.65
CA CYS A 228 6.30 5.74 3.65
C CYS A 228 5.12 4.92 3.09
N GLU A 229 4.47 4.12 3.94
CA GLU A 229 3.26 3.34 3.66
C GLU A 229 3.33 2.53 2.36
N PRO A 230 4.29 1.60 2.23
CA PRO A 230 4.52 0.86 0.99
C PRO A 230 3.33 0.00 0.59
N GLY A 231 2.77 0.23 -0.61
CA GLY A 231 1.74 -0.56 -1.26
C GLY A 231 2.32 -1.38 -2.41
N ALA A 232 2.48 -2.70 -2.25
CA ALA A 232 3.12 -3.54 -3.24
C ALA A 232 2.12 -4.13 -4.24
N VAL A 233 2.54 -4.22 -5.50
CA VAL A 233 1.85 -4.94 -6.56
C VAL A 233 2.85 -5.66 -7.46
N ARG A 234 2.58 -6.95 -7.75
CA ARG A 234 3.44 -7.75 -8.63
C ARG A 234 2.97 -7.60 -10.08
N SER A 235 3.90 -7.55 -11.03
CA SER A 235 3.60 -7.54 -12.47
C SER A 235 2.79 -8.75 -12.91
N PRO A 236 2.00 -8.66 -14.01
CA PRO A 236 1.19 -9.77 -14.50
C PRO A 236 2.00 -11.02 -14.86
N ASP A 237 3.24 -10.85 -15.35
CA ASP A 237 4.16 -11.96 -15.65
C ASP A 237 4.87 -12.50 -14.39
N GLY A 238 4.61 -11.89 -13.23
CA GLY A 238 5.15 -12.27 -11.93
C GLY A 238 6.61 -11.90 -11.69
N LYS A 239 7.31 -11.25 -12.64
CA LYS A 239 8.77 -11.06 -12.57
C LYS A 239 9.21 -9.80 -11.86
N GLN A 240 8.34 -8.81 -11.74
CA GLN A 240 8.65 -7.52 -11.13
C GLN A 240 7.70 -7.23 -9.97
N ILE A 241 8.20 -6.57 -8.94
CA ILE A 241 7.41 -6.01 -7.84
C ILE A 241 7.51 -4.50 -7.95
N ALA A 242 6.37 -3.81 -8.07
CA ALA A 242 6.26 -2.37 -7.89
C ALA A 242 5.82 -2.08 -6.46
N VAL A 243 6.40 -1.04 -5.84
CA VAL A 243 5.96 -0.54 -4.52
C VAL A 243 5.60 0.92 -4.66
N LEU A 244 4.32 1.22 -4.49
CA LEU A 244 3.77 2.57 -4.45
C LEU A 244 4.01 3.14 -3.05
N LEU A 245 4.51 4.37 -2.97
CA LEU A 245 4.96 4.98 -1.73
C LEU A 245 4.27 6.33 -1.54
N ARG A 246 3.62 6.51 -0.40
CA ARG A 246 3.14 7.82 0.05
C ARG A 246 4.32 8.79 0.20
N GLU A 247 4.12 10.04 -0.19
CA GLU A 247 5.00 11.16 0.11
C GLU A 247 4.39 12.00 1.25
N ASN A 248 4.95 11.87 2.46
CA ASN A 248 4.36 12.43 3.68
C ASN A 248 4.61 13.93 3.88
N SER A 249 5.59 14.53 3.21
CA SER A 249 5.85 15.97 3.31
C SER A 249 4.83 16.83 2.55
N ARG A 250 4.03 16.23 1.67
CA ARG A 250 3.00 16.89 0.83
C ARG A 250 3.56 17.92 -0.15
N LYS A 251 4.82 17.79 -0.53
CA LYS A 251 5.50 18.70 -1.47
C LYS A 251 5.65 18.11 -2.87
N LEU A 252 5.65 16.78 -2.95
CA LEU A 252 5.86 16.01 -4.17
C LEU A 252 4.70 15.04 -4.38
N ASN A 253 4.58 14.47 -5.58
CA ASN A 253 3.65 13.35 -5.80
C ASN A 253 4.10 12.11 -5.00
N ALA A 254 3.24 11.10 -4.92
CA ALA A 254 3.61 9.78 -4.45
C ALA A 254 4.72 9.19 -5.34
N PHE A 255 5.43 8.19 -4.84
CA PHE A 255 6.58 7.60 -5.53
C PHE A 255 6.34 6.12 -5.85
N VAL A 256 7.15 5.58 -6.75
CA VAL A 256 7.25 4.15 -7.04
C VAL A 256 8.70 3.72 -7.13
N ILE A 257 8.96 2.50 -6.64
CA ILE A 257 10.20 1.75 -6.84
C ILE A 257 9.89 0.37 -7.39
N PHE A 258 10.84 -0.25 -8.07
CA PHE A 258 10.69 -1.57 -8.67
C PHE A 258 11.81 -2.51 -8.25
N SER A 259 11.48 -3.81 -8.12
CA SER A 259 12.43 -4.90 -7.95
C SER A 259 12.16 -6.00 -8.97
N ASN A 260 13.23 -6.51 -9.61
CA ASN A 260 13.18 -7.63 -10.56
C ASN A 260 13.78 -8.92 -9.98
N ASP A 261 14.15 -8.91 -8.70
CA ASP A 261 14.90 -9.98 -8.02
C ASP A 261 14.35 -10.35 -6.65
N GLU A 262 13.02 -10.28 -6.53
CA GLU A 262 12.28 -10.62 -5.30
C GLU A 262 12.66 -9.73 -4.10
N GLY A 263 12.88 -8.44 -4.37
CA GLY A 263 13.17 -7.44 -3.34
C GLY A 263 14.61 -7.41 -2.84
N ARG A 264 15.55 -8.06 -3.53
CA ARG A 264 16.98 -7.98 -3.16
C ARG A 264 17.57 -6.62 -3.53
N THR A 265 17.21 -6.11 -4.71
CA THR A 265 17.60 -4.77 -5.17
C THR A 265 16.37 -3.98 -5.64
N TRP A 266 16.49 -2.66 -5.61
CA TRP A 266 15.43 -1.72 -5.95
C TRP A 266 15.93 -0.62 -6.87
N THR A 267 15.08 -0.16 -7.78
CA THR A 267 15.38 1.05 -8.57
C THR A 267 15.40 2.30 -7.70
N ALA A 268 16.02 3.36 -8.21
CA ALA A 268 15.83 4.69 -7.63
C ALA A 268 14.32 5.05 -7.58
N PRO A 269 13.85 5.76 -6.53
CA PRO A 269 12.48 6.19 -6.44
C PRO A 269 12.16 7.24 -7.52
N ARG A 270 10.98 7.09 -8.14
CA ARG A 270 10.47 7.98 -9.17
C ARG A 270 9.08 8.47 -8.77
N GLU A 271 8.78 9.75 -8.98
CA GLU A 271 7.44 10.28 -8.75
C GLU A 271 6.40 9.61 -9.66
N LEU A 272 5.23 9.33 -9.08
CA LEU A 272 4.03 8.88 -9.79
C LEU A 272 3.27 10.08 -10.38
N PRO A 273 2.38 9.84 -11.36
CA PRO A 273 1.42 10.88 -11.80
C PRO A 273 0.53 11.35 -10.65
N GLY A 274 0.00 12.57 -10.76
CA GLY A 274 -0.98 13.10 -9.83
C GLY A 274 -2.18 12.16 -9.64
N ALA A 275 -2.62 11.48 -10.69
CA ALA A 275 -3.71 10.51 -10.66
C ALA A 275 -3.51 9.33 -9.70
N LEU A 276 -2.25 8.96 -9.38
CA LEU A 276 -1.88 7.92 -8.42
C LEU A 276 -1.24 8.49 -7.14
N THR A 277 -1.30 9.80 -6.94
CA THR A 277 -0.76 10.43 -5.73
C THR A 277 -1.77 10.35 -4.59
N GLY A 278 -1.36 9.69 -3.51
CA GLY A 278 -2.20 9.49 -2.33
C GLY A 278 -1.51 8.69 -1.23
N ASP A 279 -2.32 8.24 -0.28
CA ASP A 279 -1.88 7.53 0.91
C ASP A 279 -2.43 6.12 0.96
N ARG A 280 -1.60 5.18 1.44
CA ARG A 280 -2.03 3.80 1.72
C ARG A 280 -2.65 3.11 0.51
N HIS A 281 -1.91 3.02 -0.58
CA HIS A 281 -2.33 2.34 -1.80
C HIS A 281 -2.54 0.84 -1.56
N VAL A 282 -3.72 0.33 -1.93
CA VAL A 282 -4.02 -1.10 -1.94
C VAL A 282 -4.54 -1.47 -3.33
N ALA A 283 -3.89 -2.46 -3.97
CA ALA A 283 -4.11 -2.81 -5.35
C ALA A 283 -4.55 -4.26 -5.54
N LYS A 284 -5.50 -4.50 -6.44
CA LYS A 284 -5.82 -5.84 -6.96
C LYS A 284 -6.07 -5.79 -8.46
N TYR A 285 -5.70 -6.87 -9.14
CA TYR A 285 -6.04 -7.07 -10.54
C TYR A 285 -7.51 -7.42 -10.69
N ALA A 286 -8.16 -6.80 -11.66
CA ALA A 286 -9.46 -7.22 -12.16
C ALA A 286 -9.31 -8.46 -13.06
N PRO A 287 -10.41 -9.20 -13.35
CA PRO A 287 -10.37 -10.37 -14.24
C PRO A 287 -9.88 -10.06 -15.66
N ASP A 288 -9.99 -8.83 -16.12
CA ASP A 288 -9.53 -8.35 -17.44
C ASP A 288 -8.05 -7.92 -17.46
N GLY A 289 -7.33 -8.07 -16.34
CA GLY A 289 -5.91 -7.75 -16.22
C GLY A 289 -5.60 -6.28 -15.87
N ARG A 290 -6.61 -5.40 -15.80
CA ARG A 290 -6.43 -4.05 -15.28
C ARG A 290 -6.25 -4.08 -13.77
N ILE A 291 -5.72 -2.99 -13.21
CA ILE A 291 -5.53 -2.82 -11.78
C ILE A 291 -6.53 -1.81 -11.25
N PHE A 292 -7.19 -2.18 -10.17
CA PHE A 292 -7.94 -1.28 -9.32
C PHE A 292 -7.09 -0.96 -8.08
N VAL A 293 -6.74 0.30 -7.88
CA VAL A 293 -5.97 0.79 -6.72
C VAL A 293 -6.85 1.72 -5.92
N THR A 294 -7.09 1.40 -4.64
CA THR A 294 -7.86 2.27 -3.75
C THR A 294 -6.95 2.90 -2.70
N PHE A 295 -7.23 4.17 -2.34
CA PHE A 295 -6.36 4.96 -1.48
C PHE A 295 -7.05 6.27 -1.04
N ARG A 296 -6.46 7.02 -0.10
CA ARG A 296 -6.84 8.40 0.17
C ARG A 296 -6.24 9.33 -0.87
N ASP A 297 -7.05 10.16 -1.49
CA ASP A 297 -6.55 11.16 -2.44
C ASP A 297 -5.76 12.26 -1.72
N MET A 298 -4.50 12.39 -2.08
CA MET A 298 -3.65 13.48 -1.61
C MET A 298 -2.89 14.14 -2.77
N ALA A 299 -3.42 14.01 -4.00
CA ALA A 299 -2.89 14.77 -5.13
C ALA A 299 -2.89 16.27 -4.81
N LEU A 300 -1.82 16.96 -5.20
CA LEU A 300 -1.62 18.35 -4.80
C LEU A 300 -2.68 19.26 -5.41
N GLU A 301 -3.11 18.92 -6.63
CA GLU A 301 -4.16 19.58 -7.38
C GLU A 301 -5.26 18.57 -7.72
N SER A 302 -6.24 18.41 -6.84
CA SER A 302 -7.36 17.47 -7.00
C SER A 302 -8.65 18.03 -6.43
N ALA A 303 -9.75 17.84 -7.18
CA ALA A 303 -11.09 18.16 -6.71
C ALA A 303 -11.62 17.18 -5.63
N THR A 304 -10.99 16.01 -5.50
CA THR A 304 -11.35 14.98 -4.51
C THR A 304 -10.27 14.81 -3.43
N LYS A 305 -9.49 15.87 -3.19
CA LYS A 305 -8.42 15.83 -2.19
C LYS A 305 -8.96 15.62 -0.80
N GLY A 306 -8.47 14.58 -0.12
CA GLY A 306 -8.92 14.17 1.20
C GLY A 306 -9.98 13.07 1.18
N ASP A 307 -10.53 12.73 0.01
CA ASP A 307 -11.58 11.72 -0.15
C ASP A 307 -11.03 10.30 -0.28
N TRP A 308 -11.92 9.35 -0.13
CA TRP A 308 -11.67 7.97 -0.50
C TRP A 308 -11.90 7.75 -1.98
N VAL A 309 -10.84 7.37 -2.66
CA VAL A 309 -10.84 7.23 -4.11
C VAL A 309 -10.26 5.91 -4.57
N ALA A 310 -10.46 5.64 -5.86
CA ALA A 310 -9.74 4.59 -6.57
C ALA A 310 -9.21 5.11 -7.92
N TRP A 311 -8.19 4.43 -8.41
CA TRP A 311 -7.61 4.59 -9.73
C TRP A 311 -7.75 3.28 -10.51
N VAL A 312 -8.02 3.38 -11.81
CA VAL A 312 -8.08 2.27 -12.73
C VAL A 312 -7.09 2.48 -13.88
N GLY A 313 -6.27 1.48 -14.14
CA GLY A 313 -5.28 1.47 -15.19
C GLY A 313 -4.64 0.10 -15.33
N THR A 314 -3.43 0.06 -15.89
CA THR A 314 -2.65 -1.16 -16.11
C THR A 314 -1.33 -1.10 -15.33
N TYR A 315 -0.68 -2.25 -15.16
CA TYR A 315 0.68 -2.29 -14.60
C TYR A 315 1.67 -1.49 -15.47
N ASP A 316 1.47 -1.50 -16.77
CA ASP A 316 2.28 -0.76 -17.72
C ASP A 316 2.11 0.77 -17.58
N ASP A 317 0.94 1.25 -17.14
CA ASP A 317 0.75 2.66 -16.79
C ASP A 317 1.61 3.06 -15.57
N ILE A 318 1.70 2.19 -14.56
CA ILE A 318 2.57 2.41 -13.39
C ILE A 318 4.04 2.43 -13.81
N VAL A 319 4.47 1.45 -14.63
CA VAL A 319 5.86 1.35 -15.12
C VAL A 319 6.25 2.58 -15.92
N ASN A 320 5.37 3.08 -16.79
CA ASN A 320 5.68 4.20 -17.68
C ASN A 320 5.26 5.57 -17.12
N GLY A 321 4.70 5.63 -15.91
CA GLY A 321 4.27 6.90 -15.29
C GLY A 321 3.11 7.56 -16.03
N ARG A 322 2.20 6.76 -16.62
CA ARG A 322 0.99 7.27 -17.26
C ARG A 322 -0.13 7.49 -16.25
N GLU A 323 -1.04 8.39 -16.55
CA GLU A 323 -2.17 8.71 -15.65
C GLU A 323 -3.15 7.56 -15.43
N GLY A 324 -3.23 6.59 -16.35
CA GLY A 324 -4.21 5.50 -16.32
C GLY A 324 -5.46 5.80 -17.16
N GLN A 325 -6.61 5.26 -16.76
CA GLN A 325 -7.83 5.30 -17.56
C GLN A 325 -8.91 6.22 -16.98
N TYR A 326 -9.16 6.14 -15.67
CA TYR A 326 -10.11 7.00 -14.96
C TYR A 326 -9.89 6.90 -13.44
N ARG A 327 -10.44 7.86 -12.72
CA ARG A 327 -10.52 7.87 -11.26
C ARG A 327 -11.97 7.62 -10.81
N VAL A 328 -12.11 7.13 -9.59
CA VAL A 328 -13.41 6.92 -8.94
C VAL A 328 -13.39 7.61 -7.58
N ARG A 329 -14.30 8.52 -7.29
CA ARG A 329 -14.60 8.94 -5.92
C ARG A 329 -15.56 7.93 -5.33
N LEU A 330 -15.10 7.16 -4.36
CA LEU A 330 -15.89 6.13 -3.68
C LEU A 330 -16.81 6.74 -2.63
N MET A 331 -16.25 7.63 -1.81
CA MET A 331 -17.01 8.42 -0.82
C MET A 331 -16.37 9.78 -0.60
N ASP A 332 -17.19 10.77 -0.33
CA ASP A 332 -16.82 12.13 0.09
C ASP A 332 -16.50 12.13 1.59
N ASN A 333 -15.38 12.71 1.97
CA ASN A 333 -14.91 12.74 3.35
C ASN A 333 -14.99 14.16 3.92
N HIS A 334 -15.78 14.35 4.96
CA HIS A 334 -15.95 15.66 5.62
C HIS A 334 -14.73 16.13 6.45
N ASN A 335 -13.69 15.33 6.54
CA ASN A 335 -12.40 15.71 7.12
C ASN A 335 -11.35 15.83 5.99
N PRO A 336 -10.53 16.89 5.93
CA PRO A 336 -9.68 17.17 4.77
C PRO A 336 -8.54 16.17 4.56
N TRP A 337 -8.28 15.26 5.49
CA TRP A 337 -7.10 14.39 5.39
C TRP A 337 -7.23 13.03 6.13
N ASP A 338 -8.25 12.84 6.95
CA ASP A 338 -8.33 11.66 7.82
C ASP A 338 -9.41 10.68 7.36
N CYS A 339 -9.05 9.81 6.41
CA CYS A 339 -9.85 8.68 5.94
C CYS A 339 -8.99 7.67 5.19
N ALA A 340 -9.60 6.63 4.68
CA ALA A 340 -9.16 5.74 3.61
C ALA A 340 -7.77 5.09 3.80
N TYR A 341 -7.68 4.23 4.81
CA TYR A 341 -6.70 3.15 4.89
C TYR A 341 -7.45 1.86 4.53
N PRO A 342 -7.58 1.55 3.22
CA PRO A 342 -8.56 0.56 2.78
C PRO A 342 -8.07 -0.88 2.90
N GLY A 343 -9.02 -1.80 3.17
CA GLY A 343 -8.97 -3.17 2.72
C GLY A 343 -9.55 -3.29 1.31
N LEU A 344 -9.10 -4.26 0.53
CA LEU A 344 -9.58 -4.49 -0.82
C LEU A 344 -9.61 -6.00 -1.14
N GLU A 345 -10.79 -6.51 -1.47
CA GLU A 345 -10.99 -7.90 -1.87
C GLU A 345 -11.60 -7.99 -3.26
N LEU A 346 -11.27 -9.06 -3.98
CA LEU A 346 -11.88 -9.42 -5.27
C LEU A 346 -12.59 -10.75 -5.10
N LEU A 347 -13.90 -10.75 -5.25
CA LEU A 347 -14.70 -11.96 -5.20
C LEU A 347 -14.60 -12.75 -6.52
N PRO A 348 -14.91 -14.05 -6.54
CA PRO A 348 -14.83 -14.90 -7.75
C PRO A 348 -15.71 -14.41 -8.91
N ASP A 349 -16.78 -13.67 -8.63
CA ASP A 349 -17.68 -13.07 -9.63
C ASP A 349 -17.14 -11.76 -10.24
N GLY A 350 -15.94 -11.34 -9.87
CA GLY A 350 -15.32 -10.09 -10.32
C GLY A 350 -15.77 -8.85 -9.55
N THR A 351 -16.52 -9.00 -8.47
CA THR A 351 -16.90 -7.90 -7.59
C THR A 351 -15.72 -7.50 -6.70
N PHE A 352 -15.33 -6.24 -6.74
CA PHE A 352 -14.47 -5.64 -5.71
C PHE A 352 -15.30 -5.31 -4.47
N VAL A 353 -14.76 -5.66 -3.31
CA VAL A 353 -15.24 -5.22 -2.00
C VAL A 353 -14.12 -4.42 -1.37
N THR A 354 -14.29 -3.13 -1.27
CA THR A 354 -13.31 -2.24 -0.63
C THR A 354 -13.90 -1.65 0.64
N THR A 355 -13.13 -1.65 1.72
CA THR A 355 -13.60 -1.32 3.07
C THR A 355 -12.66 -0.31 3.69
N THR A 356 -13.20 0.81 4.19
CA THR A 356 -12.37 1.79 4.89
C THR A 356 -13.18 2.61 5.89
N TYR A 357 -12.51 3.54 6.56
CA TYR A 357 -13.07 4.50 7.48
C TYR A 357 -13.01 5.91 6.92
N GLY A 358 -13.85 6.78 7.47
CA GLY A 358 -13.84 8.21 7.21
C GLY A 358 -14.95 8.93 7.96
N TYR A 359 -14.94 10.24 7.86
CA TYR A 359 -15.97 11.13 8.38
C TYR A 359 -17.06 11.28 7.32
N TRP A 360 -17.92 10.25 7.21
CA TRP A 360 -18.93 10.15 6.16
C TRP A 360 -20.16 11.00 6.37
N GLU A 361 -20.32 11.56 7.57
CA GLU A 361 -21.41 12.47 7.95
C GLU A 361 -20.85 13.67 8.70
N PRO A 362 -21.36 14.90 8.45
CA PRO A 362 -20.92 16.08 9.18
C PRO A 362 -21.11 15.94 10.69
N GLY A 363 -20.04 16.16 11.46
CA GLY A 363 -20.08 16.12 12.92
C GLY A 363 -20.10 14.73 13.56
N ALA A 364 -20.05 13.66 12.76
CA ALA A 364 -19.90 12.30 13.27
C ALA A 364 -18.44 11.93 13.47
N GLU A 365 -18.15 11.04 14.43
CA GLU A 365 -16.87 10.35 14.48
C GLU A 365 -16.71 9.40 13.28
N PRO A 366 -15.47 9.11 12.82
CA PRO A 366 -15.27 8.24 11.69
C PRO A 366 -15.67 6.81 11.99
N TYR A 367 -16.24 6.17 10.99
CA TYR A 367 -16.69 4.79 11.06
C TYR A 367 -16.40 4.01 9.77
N ASN A 368 -16.45 2.68 9.86
CA ASN A 368 -16.07 1.78 8.78
C ASN A 368 -17.23 1.48 7.84
N VAL A 369 -16.98 1.65 6.54
CA VAL A 369 -17.91 1.38 5.44
C VAL A 369 -17.26 0.49 4.40
N SER A 370 -18.02 -0.46 3.83
CA SER A 370 -17.65 -1.22 2.62
C SER A 370 -18.42 -0.70 1.41
N VAL A 371 -17.76 -0.64 0.26
CA VAL A 371 -18.36 -0.36 -1.04
C VAL A 371 -18.11 -1.54 -1.97
N ARG A 372 -19.16 -1.94 -2.70
CA ARG A 372 -19.11 -3.05 -3.69
C ARG A 372 -19.26 -2.48 -5.09
N LEU A 373 -18.45 -2.96 -6.04
CA LEU A 373 -18.47 -2.49 -7.43
C LEU A 373 -17.79 -3.51 -8.36
N THR A 374 -18.02 -3.39 -9.68
CA THR A 374 -17.36 -4.18 -10.70
C THR A 374 -16.70 -3.28 -11.76
N MET A 375 -15.68 -3.79 -12.44
CA MET A 375 -15.03 -3.04 -13.52
C MET A 375 -16.00 -2.70 -14.65
N ALA A 376 -16.87 -3.64 -15.03
CA ALA A 376 -17.87 -3.41 -16.09
C ALA A 376 -18.85 -2.28 -15.75
N GLU A 377 -19.22 -2.13 -14.49
CA GLU A 377 -20.03 -1.01 -14.01
C GLU A 377 -19.27 0.31 -14.10
N LEU A 378 -18.03 0.34 -13.60
CA LEU A 378 -17.20 1.54 -13.62
C LEU A 378 -16.92 2.01 -15.04
N ASP A 379 -16.68 1.09 -15.99
CA ASP A 379 -16.47 1.42 -17.40
C ASP A 379 -17.69 2.11 -18.03
N ARG A 380 -18.91 1.63 -17.73
CA ARG A 380 -20.13 2.28 -18.20
C ARG A 380 -20.27 3.70 -17.67
N LEU A 381 -19.98 3.91 -16.37
CA LEU A 381 -20.03 5.21 -15.74
C LEU A 381 -18.93 6.15 -16.27
N ALA A 382 -17.70 5.65 -16.44
CA ALA A 382 -16.60 6.42 -17.02
C ALA A 382 -16.85 6.84 -18.47
N ALA A 383 -17.49 5.95 -19.28
CA ALA A 383 -17.89 6.29 -20.63
C ALA A 383 -18.97 7.38 -20.69
N ALA A 384 -19.87 7.41 -19.69
CA ALA A 384 -20.87 8.48 -19.56
C ALA A 384 -20.21 9.80 -19.15
N ALA A 385 -19.27 9.78 -18.19
CA ALA A 385 -18.57 10.97 -17.71
C ALA A 385 -17.70 11.66 -18.78
N ARG A 386 -17.27 10.96 -19.83
CA ARG A 386 -16.50 11.54 -20.97
C ARG A 386 -17.36 12.31 -21.97
N ARG A 387 -18.68 12.23 -21.88
CA ARG A 387 -19.62 12.85 -22.86
C ARG A 387 -20.05 14.27 -22.45
N PHE A 388 -19.66 14.69 -21.30
CA PHE A 388 -19.95 16.02 -20.74
C PHE A 388 -18.64 16.78 -20.46
#